data_ff7ac5065cbf7a98181ae06d001c07d4
#
_entry.id   ff7ac5065cbf7a98181ae06d001c07d4
#
_cell.length_a   1.000
_cell.length_b   1.000
_cell.length_c   1.000
_cell.angle_alpha   90.00
_cell.angle_beta   90.00
_cell.angle_gamma   90.00
#
_symmetry.space_group_name_H-M   'P 1'
#
loop_
_entity.id
_entity.type
_entity.pdbx_description
1 polymer ?
#
loop_
_entity_poly.entity_id
_entity_poly.type
_entity_poly.pdbx_seq_one_letter_code
_entity_poly.pdbx_strand_id
1 'polypeptide(L)'
;MPVDPTVIVRELETADDVDDRVVAAFARLIPQLSSSSPAPTCDQLVEMVTSGADHVLLAEDAEGAVLGSMTLVVFRIPTGVRAWIEDVVVDETARGRGVGEALNRAALERAYGLG
;
A
#
# COMPACT_ATOMS: atom_id res chain seq x y z
N MET A 1 -19.96 1.31 -0.24
CA MET A 1 -19.68 2.10 -1.45
C MET A 1 -19.05 1.22 -2.51
N PRO A 2 -19.54 1.25 -3.74
CA PRO A 2 -18.97 0.43 -4.78
C PRO A 2 -17.56 0.88 -5.14
N VAL A 3 -16.69 -0.08 -5.44
CA VAL A 3 -15.35 0.20 -5.88
C VAL A 3 -15.38 0.65 -7.33
N ASP A 4 -14.68 1.76 -7.64
CA ASP A 4 -14.51 2.22 -9.01
C ASP A 4 -13.77 1.11 -9.79
N PRO A 5 -14.35 0.58 -10.89
CA PRO A 5 -13.72 -0.53 -11.62
C PRO A 5 -12.41 -0.16 -12.31
N THR A 6 -12.08 1.15 -12.41
CA THR A 6 -10.80 1.59 -12.97
C THR A 6 -9.66 1.58 -11.96
N VAL A 7 -9.97 1.38 -10.66
CA VAL A 7 -8.96 1.30 -9.61
C VAL A 7 -8.28 -0.07 -9.64
N ILE A 8 -6.95 -0.07 -9.78
CA ILE A 8 -6.14 -1.28 -9.82
C ILE A 8 -5.20 -1.26 -8.63
N VAL A 9 -5.16 -2.36 -7.88
CA VAL A 9 -4.23 -2.52 -6.76
C VAL A 9 -3.09 -3.42 -7.19
N ARG A 10 -1.85 -2.96 -6.96
CA ARG A 10 -0.65 -3.75 -7.19
C ARG A 10 0.25 -3.76 -5.96
N GLU A 11 1.05 -4.80 -5.82
CA GLU A 11 2.04 -4.89 -4.77
C GLU A 11 3.40 -4.46 -5.31
N LEU A 12 4.15 -3.68 -4.52
CA LEU A 12 5.54 -3.38 -4.82
C LEU A 12 6.38 -4.58 -4.37
N GLU A 13 7.05 -5.26 -5.29
CA GLU A 13 7.72 -6.53 -4.99
C GLU A 13 9.24 -6.43 -5.01
N THR A 14 9.81 -5.53 -5.81
CA THR A 14 11.25 -5.41 -6.00
C THR A 14 11.71 -3.98 -5.82
N ALA A 15 13.02 -3.80 -5.63
CA ALA A 15 13.61 -2.47 -5.54
C ALA A 15 13.30 -1.61 -6.78
N ASP A 16 13.23 -2.24 -7.95
CA ASP A 16 12.93 -1.53 -9.20
C ASP A 16 11.50 -0.98 -9.24
N ASP A 17 10.59 -1.56 -8.47
CA ASP A 17 9.23 -1.06 -8.36
C ASP A 17 9.15 0.29 -7.63
N VAL A 18 10.19 0.62 -6.84
CA VAL A 18 10.28 1.90 -6.12
C VAL A 18 10.94 2.93 -7.03
N ASP A 19 10.16 3.44 -7.96
CA ASP A 19 10.60 4.48 -8.89
C ASP A 19 10.30 5.88 -8.34
N ASP A 20 10.70 6.92 -9.08
CA ASP A 20 10.50 8.31 -8.66
C ASP A 20 9.02 8.65 -8.48
N ARG A 21 8.14 8.06 -9.27
CA ARG A 21 6.70 8.26 -9.17
C ARG A 21 6.16 7.71 -7.85
N VAL A 22 6.65 6.55 -7.43
CA VAL A 22 6.26 5.93 -6.14
C VAL A 22 6.75 6.79 -4.98
N VAL A 23 8.01 7.22 -5.02
CA VAL A 23 8.58 8.10 -3.97
C VAL A 23 7.77 9.40 -3.87
N ALA A 24 7.45 10.02 -4.99
CA ALA A 24 6.64 11.24 -5.02
C ALA A 24 5.23 11.00 -4.47
N ALA A 25 4.64 9.83 -4.76
CA ALA A 25 3.33 9.48 -4.26
C ALA A 25 3.32 9.40 -2.73
N PHE A 26 4.31 8.76 -2.11
CA PHE A 26 4.39 8.69 -0.65
C PHE A 26 4.66 10.07 -0.04
N ALA A 27 5.44 10.92 -0.70
CA ALA A 27 5.66 12.30 -0.26
C ALA A 27 4.33 13.08 -0.20
N ARG A 28 3.39 12.78 -1.09
CA ARG A 28 2.06 13.39 -1.11
C ARG A 28 1.11 12.74 -0.11
N LEU A 29 1.13 11.42 0.01
CA LEU A 29 0.16 10.67 0.81
C LEU A 29 0.43 10.71 2.31
N ILE A 30 1.69 10.60 2.72
CA ILE A 30 2.01 10.48 4.14
C ILE A 30 1.55 11.69 4.97
N PRO A 31 1.69 12.94 4.49
CA PRO A 31 1.14 14.07 5.24
C PRO A 31 -0.39 14.02 5.44
N GLN A 32 -1.10 13.31 4.58
CA GLN A 32 -2.55 13.12 4.70
C GLN A 32 -2.90 12.08 5.78
N LEU A 33 -1.97 11.19 6.09
CA LEU A 33 -2.12 10.18 7.13
C LEU A 33 -1.63 10.72 8.48
N SER A 34 -0.48 11.37 8.49
CA SER A 34 0.14 11.92 9.70
C SER A 34 0.91 13.18 9.35
N SER A 35 0.48 14.32 9.89
CA SER A 35 1.12 15.62 9.61
C SER A 35 2.49 15.76 10.28
N SER A 36 2.79 14.90 11.26
CA SER A 36 4.04 14.98 12.02
C SER A 36 5.09 13.97 11.56
N SER A 37 4.72 13.01 10.72
CA SER A 37 5.64 11.96 10.25
C SER A 37 6.28 12.39 8.93
N PRO A 38 7.62 12.31 8.82
CA PRO A 38 8.26 12.55 7.53
C PRO A 38 7.91 11.40 6.55
N ALA A 39 7.81 11.74 5.28
CA ALA A 39 7.62 10.72 4.25
C ALA A 39 8.88 9.85 4.14
N PRO A 40 8.72 8.55 3.81
CA PRO A 40 9.89 7.67 3.67
C PRO A 40 10.74 8.08 2.47
N THR A 41 12.04 7.87 2.62
CA THR A 41 12.99 8.05 1.51
C THR A 41 12.90 6.87 0.55
N CYS A 42 13.51 7.00 -0.63
CA CYS A 42 13.61 5.90 -1.57
C CYS A 42 14.27 4.68 -0.92
N ASP A 43 15.36 4.87 -0.19
CA ASP A 43 16.05 3.76 0.47
C ASP A 43 15.17 3.06 1.52
N GLN A 44 14.39 3.83 2.27
CA GLN A 44 13.46 3.25 3.25
C GLN A 44 12.35 2.46 2.57
N LEU A 45 11.83 2.96 1.45
CA LEU A 45 10.81 2.23 0.68
C LEU A 45 11.37 0.94 0.09
N VAL A 46 12.60 0.97 -0.43
CA VAL A 46 13.28 -0.23 -0.92
C VAL A 46 13.46 -1.24 0.21
N GLU A 47 13.85 -0.79 1.39
CA GLU A 47 13.98 -1.66 2.57
C GLU A 47 12.66 -2.34 2.90
N MET A 48 11.56 -1.59 2.89
CA MET A 48 10.23 -2.16 3.15
C MET A 48 9.86 -3.20 2.10
N VAL A 49 10.01 -2.85 0.83
CA VAL A 49 9.59 -3.69 -0.30
C VAL A 49 10.40 -4.99 -0.37
N THR A 50 11.67 -4.93 -0.01
CA THR A 50 12.57 -6.10 -0.04
C THR A 50 12.54 -6.91 1.26
N SER A 51 11.86 -6.41 2.30
CA SER A 51 11.63 -7.16 3.53
C SER A 51 10.66 -8.31 3.24
N GLY A 52 10.93 -9.49 3.75
CA GLY A 52 10.04 -10.63 3.58
C GLY A 52 8.71 -10.51 4.32
N ALA A 53 8.60 -9.58 5.27
CA ALA A 53 7.42 -9.40 6.11
C ALA A 53 6.45 -8.33 5.59
N ASP A 54 6.98 -7.27 4.96
CA ASP A 54 6.18 -6.13 4.53
C ASP A 54 5.71 -6.30 3.10
N HIS A 55 4.41 -6.12 2.89
CA HIS A 55 3.79 -6.12 1.56
C HIS A 55 3.14 -4.76 1.35
N VAL A 56 3.75 -3.95 0.49
CA VAL A 56 3.29 -2.59 0.21
C VAL A 56 2.36 -2.63 -1.00
N LEU A 57 1.10 -2.27 -0.78
CA LEU A 57 0.07 -2.25 -1.82
C LEU A 57 -0.21 -0.82 -2.23
N LEU A 58 -0.30 -0.59 -3.53
CA LEU A 58 -0.70 0.70 -4.10
C LEU A 58 -1.98 0.54 -4.89
N ALA A 59 -2.89 1.49 -4.72
CA ALA A 59 -4.06 1.63 -5.59
C ALA A 59 -3.76 2.71 -6.63
N GLU A 60 -4.02 2.40 -7.89
CA GLU A 60 -3.73 3.30 -9.00
C GLU A 60 -4.96 3.44 -9.89
N ASP A 61 -5.07 4.58 -10.60
CA ASP A 61 -6.11 4.76 -11.62
C ASP A 61 -5.63 4.24 -12.98
N ALA A 62 -6.45 4.41 -14.00
CA ALA A 62 -6.16 3.92 -15.35
C ALA A 62 -4.93 4.59 -15.98
N GLU A 63 -4.58 5.80 -15.53
CA GLU A 63 -3.42 6.55 -15.99
C GLU A 63 -2.16 6.28 -15.16
N GLY A 64 -2.26 5.43 -14.14
CA GLY A 64 -1.17 5.08 -13.26
C GLY A 64 -0.93 6.06 -12.11
N ALA A 65 -1.84 7.00 -11.89
CA ALA A 65 -1.74 7.89 -10.73
C ALA A 65 -2.02 7.11 -9.45
N VAL A 66 -1.19 7.29 -8.42
CA VAL A 66 -1.35 6.60 -7.14
C VAL A 66 -2.44 7.27 -6.33
N LEU A 67 -3.48 6.52 -6.00
CA LEU A 67 -4.66 6.99 -5.28
C LEU A 67 -4.63 6.64 -3.80
N GLY A 68 -3.83 5.68 -3.41
CA GLY A 68 -3.74 5.26 -2.03
C GLY A 68 -2.70 4.18 -1.82
N SER A 69 -2.45 3.87 -0.56
CA SER A 69 -1.45 2.88 -0.15
C SER A 69 -1.89 2.18 1.12
N MET A 70 -1.41 0.95 1.29
CA MET A 70 -1.61 0.15 2.49
C MET A 70 -0.40 -0.76 2.66
N THR A 71 0.04 -0.98 3.90
CA THR A 71 1.06 -1.96 4.20
C THR A 71 0.44 -3.14 4.92
N LEU A 72 0.64 -4.33 4.36
CA LEU A 72 0.27 -5.59 4.98
C LEU A 72 1.53 -6.22 5.55
N VAL A 73 1.54 -6.47 6.86
CA VAL A 73 2.68 -7.12 7.52
C VAL A 73 2.29 -8.56 7.83
N VAL A 74 3.10 -9.51 7.38
CA VAL A 74 2.87 -10.94 7.61
C VAL A 74 4.05 -11.49 8.39
N PHE A 75 3.74 -12.14 9.51
CA PHE A 75 4.78 -12.70 10.38
C PHE A 75 4.31 -14.02 10.98
N ARG A 76 5.27 -14.85 11.34
CA ARG A 76 4.98 -16.13 11.95
C ARG A 76 5.23 -16.07 13.46
N ILE A 77 4.26 -16.61 14.19
CA ILE A 77 4.38 -16.87 15.63
C ILE A 77 4.25 -18.38 15.84
N PRO A 78 4.54 -18.91 17.04
CA PRO A 78 4.50 -20.38 17.24
C PRO A 78 3.16 -21.02 16.90
N THR A 79 2.06 -20.32 17.04
CA THR A 79 0.73 -20.84 16.78
C THR A 79 0.24 -20.65 15.34
N GLY A 80 1.04 -20.03 14.48
CA GLY A 80 0.68 -19.86 13.06
C GLY A 80 1.15 -18.55 12.47
N VAL A 81 0.59 -18.24 11.32
CA VAL A 81 0.89 -17.00 10.59
C VAL A 81 -0.13 -15.94 10.95
N ARG A 82 0.34 -14.72 11.14
CA ARG A 82 -0.50 -13.53 11.43
C ARG A 82 -0.30 -12.48 10.36
N ALA A 83 -1.36 -11.76 10.05
CA ALA A 83 -1.31 -10.63 9.13
C ALA A 83 -1.83 -9.38 9.85
N TRP A 84 -1.20 -8.25 9.57
CA TRP A 84 -1.48 -6.97 10.21
C TRP A 84 -1.51 -5.86 9.16
N ILE A 85 -2.50 -4.99 9.24
CA ILE A 85 -2.63 -3.86 8.32
C ILE A 85 -2.17 -2.58 9.00
N GLU A 86 -1.27 -1.85 8.34
CA GLU A 86 -0.72 -0.59 8.82
C GLU A 86 -0.80 0.48 7.73
N ASP A 87 -0.85 1.75 8.17
CA ASP A 87 -0.68 2.92 7.33
C ASP A 87 -1.55 2.93 6.07
N VAL A 88 -2.86 2.74 6.28
CA VAL A 88 -3.81 2.86 5.18
C VAL A 88 -4.07 4.34 4.92
N VAL A 89 -3.79 4.79 3.71
CA VAL A 89 -4.06 6.17 3.31
C VAL A 89 -4.69 6.20 1.91
N VAL A 90 -5.73 7.01 1.76
CA VAL A 90 -6.38 7.29 0.48
C VAL A 90 -6.23 8.77 0.20
N ASP A 91 -5.73 9.10 -1.00
CA ASP A 91 -5.60 10.49 -1.42
C ASP A 91 -6.96 11.17 -1.30
N GLU A 92 -7.00 12.36 -0.71
CA GLU A 92 -8.26 13.09 -0.49
C GLU A 92 -9.00 13.36 -1.80
N THR A 93 -8.28 13.49 -2.92
CA THR A 93 -8.88 13.70 -4.24
C THR A 93 -9.56 12.44 -4.80
N ALA A 94 -9.29 11.28 -4.21
CA ALA A 94 -9.82 9.98 -4.65
C ALA A 94 -10.86 9.41 -3.68
N ARG A 95 -11.22 10.12 -2.63
CA ARG A 95 -12.23 9.66 -1.68
C ARG A 95 -13.58 9.50 -2.37
N GLY A 96 -14.32 8.48 -1.95
CA GLY A 96 -15.61 8.17 -2.56
C GLY A 96 -15.55 7.24 -3.76
N ARG A 97 -14.36 6.78 -4.15
CA ARG A 97 -14.17 5.85 -5.27
C ARG A 97 -13.96 4.41 -4.82
N GLY A 98 -14.06 4.13 -3.52
CA GLY A 98 -13.87 2.78 -2.99
C GLY A 98 -12.43 2.32 -2.95
N VAL A 99 -11.46 3.25 -2.94
CA VAL A 99 -10.02 2.94 -2.96
C VAL A 99 -9.61 2.17 -1.70
N GLY A 100 -10.05 2.62 -0.54
CA GLY A 100 -9.76 1.93 0.73
C GLY A 100 -10.31 0.51 0.74
N GLU A 101 -11.52 0.31 0.21
CA GLU A 101 -12.12 -1.02 0.09
C GLU A 101 -11.33 -1.91 -0.87
N ALA A 102 -10.88 -1.35 -2.00
CA ALA A 102 -10.09 -2.10 -2.97
C ALA A 102 -8.75 -2.55 -2.35
N LEU A 103 -8.08 -1.67 -1.62
CA LEU A 103 -6.84 -2.00 -0.91
C LEU A 103 -7.09 -3.10 0.14
N ASN A 104 -8.13 -2.95 0.93
CA ASN A 104 -8.46 -3.92 1.98
C ASN A 104 -8.77 -5.30 1.40
N ARG A 105 -9.52 -5.33 0.30
CA ARG A 105 -9.84 -6.58 -0.40
C ARG A 105 -8.60 -7.26 -0.95
N ALA A 106 -7.70 -6.49 -1.56
CA ALA A 106 -6.43 -7.01 -2.08
C ALA A 106 -5.55 -7.53 -0.94
N ALA A 107 -5.51 -6.84 0.20
CA ALA A 107 -4.75 -7.26 1.37
C ALA A 107 -5.28 -8.60 1.91
N LEU A 108 -6.59 -8.78 1.98
CA LEU A 108 -7.19 -10.03 2.44
C LEU A 108 -6.84 -11.18 1.48
N GLU A 109 -6.95 -10.96 0.18
CA GLU A 109 -6.58 -11.96 -0.83
C GLU A 109 -5.11 -12.35 -0.69
N ARG A 110 -4.24 -11.37 -0.51
CA ARG A 110 -2.80 -11.61 -0.34
C ARG A 110 -2.52 -12.39 0.94
N ALA A 111 -3.17 -12.04 2.05
CA ALA A 111 -3.01 -12.71 3.33
C ALA A 111 -3.44 -14.18 3.24
N TYR A 112 -4.57 -14.45 2.60
CA TYR A 112 -5.03 -15.84 2.40
C TYR A 112 -4.07 -16.63 1.51
N GLY A 113 -3.47 -15.99 0.51
CA GLY A 113 -2.50 -16.64 -0.35
C GLY A 113 -1.19 -16.99 0.35
N LEU A 114 -0.87 -16.30 1.44
CA LEU A 114 0.34 -16.55 2.24
C LEU A 114 0.11 -17.55 3.37
N GLY A 115 -1.09 -17.95 3.59
CA GLY A 115 -1.48 -18.86 4.66
C GLY A 115 -2.21 -18.17 5.77
#